data_91b2e11e9d5254bcd38a8f3a31da93fb
#
_entry.id   91b2e11e9d5254bcd38a8f3a31da93fb
#
_cell.length_a   1.000
_cell.length_b   1.000
_cell.length_c   1.000
_cell.angle_alpha   90.00
_cell.angle_beta   90.00
_cell.angle_gamma   90.00
#
_symmetry.space_group_name_H-M   'P 1'
#
loop_
_entity.id
_entity.type
_entity.pdbx_description
1 polymer ?
#
loop_
_entity_poly.entity_id
_entity_poly.type
_entity_poly.pdbx_seq_one_letter_code
_entity_poly.pdbx_strand_id
1 'polypeptide(L)'
;MSVLFINSCTKEYDQIIDFSSNKEVADIPLNQDRNLYFGDLHVHTKYSFDAYLLGTNVTPDMSYRFAKGETISNGVRDMTLAEPLDFYAVTDHAILLGMANLWADPTSDVGRHPKAKPYHNLNRPENLSSESAFNRFLLFNDIRGDSGGFPRERGSILDIIRAFFAQNFIFASAAYDHEEHLSAWKKIMEAAEEHNDPGKFTTFNAYEWTVRN
;
A
#
# COMPACT_ATOMS: atom_id res chain seq x y z
N MET A 1 -14.11 43.51 -3.26
CA MET A 1 -12.98 42.73 -2.72
C MET A 1 -13.57 41.62 -1.85
N SER A 2 -13.90 40.51 -2.47
CA SER A 2 -14.60 39.40 -1.80
C SER A 2 -13.57 38.37 -1.36
N VAL A 3 -13.48 38.19 -0.05
CA VAL A 3 -12.64 37.16 0.56
C VAL A 3 -13.41 35.85 0.52
N LEU A 4 -12.99 34.89 -0.31
CA LEU A 4 -13.50 33.55 -0.31
C LEU A 4 -12.88 32.84 0.89
N PHE A 5 -13.68 32.53 1.90
CA PHE A 5 -13.30 31.61 2.97
C PHE A 5 -13.31 30.17 2.42
N ILE A 6 -12.14 29.56 2.30
CA ILE A 6 -11.99 28.12 2.11
C ILE A 6 -12.20 27.46 3.48
N ASN A 7 -13.45 27.13 3.75
CA ASN A 7 -13.85 26.41 4.96
C ASN A 7 -14.38 25.04 4.53
N SER A 8 -13.48 24.15 4.15
CA SER A 8 -13.87 22.78 3.81
C SER A 8 -12.69 21.82 3.78
N CYS A 9 -12.12 21.51 4.94
CA CYS A 9 -11.26 20.33 5.06
C CYS A 9 -11.11 19.76 6.49
N THR A 10 -11.80 20.33 7.48
CA THR A 10 -11.56 19.95 8.88
C THR A 10 -12.67 19.10 9.52
N LYS A 11 -13.77 18.84 8.83
CA LYS A 11 -14.93 18.13 9.43
C LYS A 11 -15.03 16.65 9.10
N GLU A 12 -14.32 16.16 8.11
CA GLU A 12 -14.43 14.76 7.66
C GLU A 12 -13.39 13.82 8.29
N TYR A 13 -12.30 14.37 8.85
CA TYR A 13 -11.22 13.58 9.45
C TYR A 13 -11.51 13.13 10.89
N ASP A 14 -12.38 13.83 11.62
CA ASP A 14 -12.66 13.52 13.04
C ASP A 14 -13.53 12.26 13.27
N GLN A 15 -14.01 11.62 12.19
CA GLN A 15 -14.85 10.41 12.30
C GLN A 15 -14.14 9.11 11.88
N ILE A 16 -12.87 9.17 11.51
CA ILE A 16 -12.23 8.03 10.85
C ILE A 16 -11.84 6.94 11.84
N ILE A 17 -11.44 7.26 13.06
CA ILE A 17 -11.13 6.27 14.10
C ILE A 17 -11.28 6.87 15.49
N ASP A 18 -12.06 6.23 16.32
CA ASP A 18 -12.04 6.45 17.75
C ASP A 18 -10.84 5.72 18.38
N PHE A 19 -9.74 6.44 18.58
CA PHE A 19 -8.57 5.94 19.29
C PHE A 19 -8.76 5.84 20.81
N SER A 20 -9.97 6.08 21.31
CA SER A 20 -10.27 6.05 22.75
C SER A 20 -10.44 4.64 23.31
N SER A 21 -10.31 3.59 22.52
CA SER A 21 -10.21 2.23 23.06
C SER A 21 -8.90 2.11 23.82
N ASN A 22 -8.91 2.57 25.08
CA ASN A 22 -7.84 2.32 26.04
C ASN A 22 -7.71 0.80 26.24
N LYS A 23 -6.94 0.13 25.36
CA LYS A 23 -6.33 -1.14 25.77
C LYS A 23 -5.50 -0.77 26.99
N GLU A 24 -5.85 -1.31 28.16
CA GLU A 24 -5.06 -1.13 29.37
C GLU A 24 -3.61 -1.45 29.00
N VAL A 25 -2.74 -0.44 29.20
CA VAL A 25 -1.30 -0.67 29.07
C VAL A 25 -0.95 -1.71 30.11
N ALA A 26 -0.64 -2.92 29.69
CA ALA A 26 -0.22 -3.97 30.59
C ALA A 26 0.95 -3.44 31.42
N ASP A 27 0.94 -3.72 32.73
CA ASP A 27 2.05 -3.38 33.60
C ASP A 27 3.25 -4.27 33.19
N ILE A 28 4.04 -3.75 32.25
CA ILE A 28 5.19 -4.46 31.69
C ILE A 28 6.34 -4.26 32.66
N PRO A 29 6.80 -5.31 33.35
CA PRO A 29 7.90 -5.19 34.30
C PRO A 29 9.16 -4.68 33.60
N LEU A 30 9.74 -3.60 34.11
CA LEU A 30 11.03 -3.09 33.64
C LEU A 30 12.11 -4.16 33.84
N ASN A 31 12.67 -4.62 32.72
CA ASN A 31 13.88 -5.43 32.76
C ASN A 31 15.09 -4.51 32.92
N GLN A 32 15.90 -4.74 33.94
CA GLN A 32 17.15 -3.97 34.15
C GLN A 32 18.22 -4.32 33.12
N ASP A 33 18.14 -5.51 32.53
CA ASP A 33 18.97 -5.93 31.41
C ASP A 33 18.33 -5.51 30.08
N ARG A 34 19.18 -5.23 29.08
CA ARG A 34 18.70 -4.89 27.74
C ARG A 34 18.10 -6.12 27.08
N ASN A 35 16.85 -6.00 26.62
CA ASN A 35 16.24 -7.00 25.75
C ASN A 35 16.64 -6.74 24.30
N LEU A 36 16.79 -7.81 23.54
CA LEU A 36 16.93 -7.76 22.10
C LEU A 36 15.56 -8.08 21.48
N TYR A 37 15.07 -7.15 20.65
CA TYR A 37 13.81 -7.30 19.95
C TYR A 37 14.04 -7.35 18.45
N PHE A 38 13.30 -8.21 17.75
CA PHE A 38 13.34 -8.40 16.30
C PHE A 38 12.02 -7.98 15.68
N GLY A 39 12.08 -7.22 14.61
CA GLY A 39 10.88 -6.77 13.91
C GLY A 39 11.19 -6.21 12.54
N ASP A 40 10.14 -5.84 11.82
CA ASP A 40 10.24 -5.20 10.51
C ASP A 40 9.33 -3.97 10.47
N LEU A 41 9.88 -2.85 10.00
CA LEU A 41 9.20 -1.56 9.86
C LEU A 41 9.12 -1.11 8.40
N HIS A 42 9.37 -2.00 7.44
CA HIS A 42 9.26 -1.70 6.03
C HIS A 42 8.61 -2.87 5.28
N VAL A 43 7.29 -2.90 5.33
CA VAL A 43 6.49 -4.02 4.81
C VAL A 43 5.36 -3.50 3.96
N HIS A 44 5.24 -4.06 2.74
CA HIS A 44 4.19 -3.72 1.80
C HIS A 44 3.22 -4.88 1.60
N THR A 45 1.94 -4.54 1.54
CA THR A 45 0.84 -5.48 1.30
C THR A 45 0.22 -5.27 -0.09
N LYS A 46 -0.87 -5.97 -0.38
CA LYS A 46 -1.60 -5.78 -1.64
C LYS A 46 -2.18 -4.36 -1.83
N TYR A 47 -2.17 -3.53 -0.78
CA TYR A 47 -2.63 -2.14 -0.89
C TYR A 47 -1.53 -1.20 -1.38
N SER A 48 -0.27 -1.58 -1.29
CA SER A 48 0.82 -0.86 -1.94
C SER A 48 0.85 -1.19 -3.44
N PHE A 49 0.89 -0.17 -4.28
CA PHE A 49 0.85 -0.37 -5.73
C PHE A 49 2.01 -1.21 -6.24
N ASP A 50 3.21 -1.02 -5.70
CA ASP A 50 4.42 -1.76 -6.06
C ASP A 50 4.33 -3.24 -5.68
N ALA A 51 3.98 -3.54 -4.43
CA ALA A 51 3.84 -4.91 -3.96
C ALA A 51 2.75 -5.65 -4.74
N TYR A 52 1.59 -5.01 -4.98
CA TYR A 52 0.53 -5.61 -5.77
C TYR A 52 0.98 -5.93 -7.20
N LEU A 53 1.64 -4.97 -7.86
CA LEU A 53 2.15 -5.17 -9.22
C LEU A 53 3.21 -6.26 -9.29
N LEU A 54 3.99 -6.44 -8.25
CA LEU A 54 4.99 -7.51 -8.15
C LEU A 54 4.42 -8.87 -7.70
N GLY A 55 3.12 -8.96 -7.47
CA GLY A 55 2.42 -10.23 -7.24
C GLY A 55 1.97 -10.50 -5.81
N THR A 56 2.02 -9.50 -4.93
CA THR A 56 1.58 -9.66 -3.54
C THR A 56 0.06 -9.64 -3.44
N ASN A 57 -0.51 -10.71 -2.86
CA ASN A 57 -1.93 -10.82 -2.52
C ASN A 57 -2.20 -10.74 -1.00
N VAL A 58 -1.15 -10.58 -0.21
CA VAL A 58 -1.22 -10.53 1.26
C VAL A 58 -1.91 -9.25 1.71
N THR A 59 -2.91 -9.37 2.59
CA THR A 59 -3.60 -8.23 3.23
C THR A 59 -2.81 -7.74 4.44
N PRO A 60 -3.10 -6.53 4.99
CA PRO A 60 -2.52 -6.09 6.26
C PRO A 60 -2.72 -7.09 7.40
N ASP A 61 -3.94 -7.62 7.58
CA ASP A 61 -4.23 -8.66 8.57
C ASP A 61 -3.33 -9.90 8.39
N MET A 62 -3.28 -10.46 7.18
CA MET A 62 -2.43 -11.61 6.89
C MET A 62 -0.95 -11.32 7.16
N SER A 63 -0.51 -10.08 6.90
CA SER A 63 0.88 -9.65 7.14
C SER A 63 1.22 -9.66 8.63
N TYR A 64 0.34 -9.15 9.50
CA TYR A 64 0.53 -9.22 10.95
C TYR A 64 0.47 -10.66 11.47
N ARG A 65 -0.42 -11.49 10.96
CA ARG A 65 -0.49 -12.94 11.31
C ARG A 65 0.80 -13.65 10.94
N PHE A 66 1.37 -13.36 9.78
CA PHE A 66 2.68 -13.87 9.37
C PHE A 66 3.78 -13.42 10.33
N ALA A 67 3.82 -12.15 10.71
CA ALA A 67 4.78 -11.62 11.67
C ALA A 67 4.69 -12.31 13.04
N LYS A 68 3.49 -12.73 13.43
CA LYS A 68 3.22 -13.51 14.67
C LYS A 68 3.51 -15.01 14.53
N GLY A 69 4.08 -15.45 13.39
CA GLY A 69 4.48 -16.84 13.15
C GLY A 69 3.39 -17.75 12.58
N GLU A 70 2.24 -17.20 12.17
CA GLU A 70 1.22 -17.98 11.49
C GLU A 70 1.63 -18.29 10.04
N THR A 71 1.19 -19.45 9.55
CA THR A 71 1.29 -19.78 8.13
C THR A 71 0.25 -18.98 7.34
N ILE A 72 0.70 -18.24 6.34
CA ILE A 72 -0.18 -17.54 5.39
C ILE A 72 0.11 -18.02 3.97
N SER A 73 -0.88 -17.85 3.08
CA SER A 73 -0.69 -18.10 1.64
C SER A 73 -0.71 -16.78 0.86
N ASN A 74 0.25 -16.60 -0.03
CA ASN A 74 0.24 -15.46 -0.97
C ASN A 74 -0.52 -15.77 -2.27
N GLY A 75 -1.22 -16.91 -2.34
CA GLY A 75 -1.92 -17.39 -3.53
C GLY A 75 -1.07 -18.29 -4.44
N VAL A 76 0.24 -18.40 -4.19
CA VAL A 76 1.18 -19.27 -4.92
C VAL A 76 1.77 -20.32 -4.01
N ARG A 77 2.14 -19.92 -2.80
CA ARG A 77 2.78 -20.77 -1.80
C ARG A 77 2.40 -20.34 -0.39
N ASP A 78 2.47 -21.27 0.53
CA ASP A 78 2.40 -21.02 1.95
C ASP A 78 3.76 -20.55 2.48
N MET A 79 3.72 -19.62 3.43
CA MET A 79 4.88 -19.00 4.04
C MET A 79 4.70 -18.93 5.54
N THR A 80 5.77 -19.23 6.29
CA THR A 80 5.81 -19.19 7.76
C THR A 80 7.17 -18.67 8.18
N LEU A 81 7.22 -17.78 9.17
CA LEU A 81 8.48 -17.43 9.83
C LEU A 81 8.94 -18.55 10.73
N ALA A 82 10.25 -18.76 10.84
CA ALA A 82 10.83 -19.72 11.77
C ALA A 82 10.57 -19.34 13.23
N GLU A 83 10.62 -18.05 13.52
CA GLU A 83 10.33 -17.45 14.83
C GLU A 83 9.43 -16.24 14.65
N PRO A 84 8.44 -16.01 15.53
CA PRO A 84 7.64 -14.78 15.53
C PRO A 84 8.50 -13.53 15.74
N LEU A 85 8.05 -12.41 15.22
CA LEU A 85 8.66 -11.11 15.47
C LEU A 85 8.08 -10.49 16.76
N ASP A 86 8.82 -9.53 17.34
CA ASP A 86 8.41 -8.79 18.53
C ASP A 86 7.65 -7.51 18.19
N PHE A 87 7.94 -6.92 17.02
CA PHE A 87 7.25 -5.71 16.54
C PHE A 87 7.16 -5.70 15.01
N TYR A 88 6.15 -4.97 14.50
CA TYR A 88 5.89 -4.93 13.08
C TYR A 88 5.11 -3.70 12.64
N ALA A 89 5.38 -3.20 11.44
CA ALA A 89 4.59 -2.16 10.83
C ALA A 89 4.32 -2.47 9.36
N VAL A 90 3.06 -2.44 8.96
CA VAL A 90 2.69 -2.36 7.55
C VAL A 90 2.87 -0.91 7.10
N THR A 91 3.70 -0.72 6.08
CA THR A 91 4.13 0.58 5.56
C THR A 91 3.84 0.72 4.07
N ASP A 92 2.64 0.38 3.65
CA ASP A 92 2.22 0.53 2.27
C ASP A 92 2.44 1.98 1.79
N HIS A 93 2.77 2.17 0.52
CA HIS A 93 2.87 3.50 -0.07
C HIS A 93 1.57 4.28 0.08
N ALA A 94 1.65 5.48 0.67
CA ALA A 94 0.49 6.38 0.82
C ALA A 94 -0.08 6.83 -0.53
N ILE A 95 0.79 6.98 -1.54
CA ILE A 95 0.35 7.31 -2.90
C ILE A 95 -0.33 6.10 -3.54
N LEU A 96 -1.51 6.32 -4.14
CA LEU A 96 -2.28 5.29 -4.85
C LEU A 96 -2.61 4.06 -3.98
N LEU A 97 -2.72 4.24 -2.66
CA LEU A 97 -3.03 3.19 -1.71
C LEU A 97 -4.35 2.49 -2.08
N GLY A 98 -4.31 1.18 -2.28
CA GLY A 98 -5.44 0.35 -2.70
C GLY A 98 -5.79 0.41 -4.19
N MET A 99 -5.25 1.38 -4.95
CA MET A 99 -5.68 1.60 -6.33
C MET A 99 -5.28 0.48 -7.29
N ALA A 100 -4.07 -0.07 -7.17
CA ALA A 100 -3.61 -1.14 -8.07
C ALA A 100 -4.50 -2.38 -8.01
N ASN A 101 -5.02 -2.70 -6.83
CA ASN A 101 -5.98 -3.79 -6.63
C ASN A 101 -7.32 -3.51 -7.33
N LEU A 102 -7.79 -2.25 -7.34
CA LEU A 102 -9.03 -1.86 -8.04
C LEU A 102 -8.85 -1.83 -9.55
N TRP A 103 -7.71 -1.38 -10.07
CA TRP A 103 -7.44 -1.43 -11.51
C TRP A 103 -7.45 -2.86 -12.02
N ALA A 104 -7.04 -3.81 -11.20
CA ALA A 104 -7.01 -5.22 -11.58
C ALA A 104 -8.40 -5.89 -11.57
N ASP A 105 -9.39 -5.27 -10.94
CA ASP A 105 -10.77 -5.74 -10.96
C ASP A 105 -11.55 -5.10 -12.13
N PRO A 106 -11.86 -5.86 -13.21
CA PRO A 106 -12.59 -5.33 -14.35
C PRO A 106 -14.04 -4.93 -14.04
N THR A 107 -14.55 -5.25 -12.84
CA THR A 107 -15.89 -4.91 -12.39
C THR A 107 -15.96 -3.63 -11.59
N SER A 108 -14.83 -3.14 -11.06
CA SER A 108 -14.74 -1.88 -10.35
C SER A 108 -14.91 -0.68 -11.28
N ASP A 109 -15.32 0.47 -10.76
CA ASP A 109 -15.51 1.68 -11.56
C ASP A 109 -14.22 2.15 -12.19
N VAL A 110 -13.13 2.17 -11.45
CA VAL A 110 -11.81 2.54 -11.95
C VAL A 110 -11.21 1.46 -12.86
N GLY A 111 -11.47 0.18 -12.58
CA GLY A 111 -11.00 -0.95 -13.41
C GLY A 111 -11.68 -1.01 -14.77
N ARG A 112 -12.88 -0.47 -14.93
CA ARG A 112 -13.54 -0.35 -16.25
C ARG A 112 -12.89 0.70 -17.15
N HIS A 113 -12.00 1.55 -16.62
CA HIS A 113 -11.30 2.53 -17.46
C HIS A 113 -10.38 1.82 -18.47
N PRO A 114 -10.36 2.25 -19.76
CA PRO A 114 -9.58 1.56 -20.82
C PRO A 114 -8.11 1.35 -20.48
N LYS A 115 -7.48 2.27 -19.75
CA LYS A 115 -6.08 2.17 -19.33
C LYS A 115 -5.85 1.19 -18.18
N ALA A 116 -6.89 0.75 -17.48
CA ALA A 116 -6.79 -0.27 -16.44
C ALA A 116 -6.68 -1.70 -17.03
N LYS A 117 -7.04 -1.88 -18.31
CA LYS A 117 -7.03 -3.20 -18.96
C LYS A 117 -5.74 -4.00 -18.80
N PRO A 118 -4.53 -3.42 -18.89
CA PRO A 118 -3.28 -4.18 -18.66
C PRO A 118 -3.12 -4.74 -17.25
N TYR A 119 -3.85 -4.22 -16.26
CA TYR A 119 -3.80 -4.65 -14.87
C TYR A 119 -4.82 -5.74 -14.55
N HIS A 120 -5.80 -5.99 -15.44
CA HIS A 120 -6.90 -6.92 -15.17
C HIS A 120 -6.40 -8.31 -14.80
N ASN A 121 -6.93 -8.82 -13.69
CA ASN A 121 -6.63 -10.16 -13.17
C ASN A 121 -5.14 -10.42 -12.92
N LEU A 122 -4.35 -9.37 -12.71
CA LEU A 122 -2.89 -9.43 -12.65
C LEU A 122 -2.40 -10.47 -11.63
N ASN A 123 -3.02 -10.53 -10.45
CA ASN A 123 -2.59 -11.41 -9.36
C ASN A 123 -3.42 -12.71 -9.24
N ARG A 124 -4.10 -13.13 -10.31
CA ARG A 124 -4.63 -14.49 -10.35
C ARG A 124 -3.49 -15.52 -10.45
N PRO A 125 -3.66 -16.71 -9.87
CA PRO A 125 -2.59 -17.73 -9.82
C PRO A 125 -1.96 -18.02 -11.19
N GLU A 126 -2.76 -18.08 -12.24
CA GLU A 126 -2.31 -18.31 -13.62
C GLU A 126 -1.42 -17.19 -14.18
N ASN A 127 -1.50 -15.99 -13.61
CA ASN A 127 -0.74 -14.81 -14.01
C ASN A 127 0.47 -14.52 -13.13
N LEU A 128 0.77 -15.37 -12.14
CA LEU A 128 1.89 -15.23 -11.22
C LEU A 128 3.14 -16.03 -11.65
N SER A 129 3.26 -16.36 -12.93
CA SER A 129 4.43 -17.05 -13.48
C SER A 129 5.64 -16.13 -13.65
N SER A 130 6.83 -16.73 -13.73
CA SER A 130 8.07 -15.99 -14.03
C SER A 130 8.04 -15.29 -15.39
N GLU A 131 7.28 -15.81 -16.35
CA GLU A 131 7.12 -15.21 -17.68
C GLU A 131 6.37 -13.88 -17.63
N SER A 132 5.50 -13.68 -16.63
CA SER A 132 4.79 -12.43 -16.42
C SER A 132 5.64 -11.34 -15.75
N ALA A 133 6.79 -11.68 -15.20
CA ALA A 133 7.61 -10.76 -14.38
C ALA A 133 8.05 -9.50 -15.17
N PHE A 134 8.42 -9.67 -16.45
CA PHE A 134 8.80 -8.54 -17.29
C PHE A 134 7.63 -7.59 -17.56
N ASN A 135 6.45 -8.12 -17.84
CA ASN A 135 5.26 -7.31 -18.05
C ASN A 135 4.87 -6.55 -16.79
N ARG A 136 5.00 -7.16 -15.61
CA ARG A 136 4.77 -6.53 -14.31
C ARG A 136 5.73 -5.37 -14.07
N PHE A 137 7.00 -5.57 -14.39
CA PHE A 137 8.01 -4.53 -14.29
C PHE A 137 7.71 -3.34 -15.22
N LEU A 138 7.21 -3.58 -16.43
CA LEU A 138 6.78 -2.51 -17.32
C LEU A 138 5.59 -1.73 -16.76
N LEU A 139 4.58 -2.42 -16.19
CA LEU A 139 3.45 -1.77 -15.54
C LEU A 139 3.87 -0.93 -14.32
N PHE A 140 4.80 -1.44 -13.53
CA PHE A 140 5.37 -0.72 -12.40
C PHE A 140 6.08 0.59 -12.84
N ASN A 141 6.89 0.52 -13.90
CA ASN A 141 7.56 1.70 -14.43
C ASN A 141 6.58 2.70 -15.06
N ASP A 142 5.50 2.24 -15.67
CA ASP A 142 4.47 3.11 -16.24
C ASP A 142 3.79 3.96 -15.15
N ILE A 143 3.47 3.37 -14.00
CA ILE A 143 2.91 4.09 -12.85
C ILE A 143 3.90 5.11 -12.28
N ARG A 144 5.17 4.77 -12.18
CA ARG A 144 6.20 5.69 -11.68
C ARG A 144 6.45 6.88 -12.60
N GLY A 145 5.95 6.84 -13.84
CA GLY A 145 6.27 7.84 -14.85
C GLY A 145 7.71 7.74 -15.34
N ASP A 146 8.43 6.71 -14.90
CA ASP A 146 9.72 6.30 -15.46
C ASP A 146 9.43 5.39 -16.65
N SER A 147 9.44 5.93 -17.85
CA SER A 147 9.53 5.08 -19.04
C SER A 147 10.90 4.38 -19.03
N GLY A 148 11.02 3.47 -18.04
CA GLY A 148 12.09 2.52 -17.81
C GLY A 148 13.48 3.01 -18.14
N GLY A 149 14.22 3.57 -17.22
CA GLY A 149 15.69 3.69 -17.18
C GLY A 149 16.51 3.61 -18.47
N PHE A 150 15.87 3.49 -19.61
CA PHE A 150 16.48 3.65 -20.92
C PHE A 150 16.68 5.14 -21.15
N PRO A 151 17.90 5.58 -21.53
CA PRO A 151 18.15 6.96 -21.88
C PRO A 151 17.17 7.35 -22.98
N ARG A 152 16.14 8.13 -22.64
CA ARG A 152 15.38 8.85 -23.66
C ARG A 152 16.37 9.68 -24.43
N GLU A 153 16.42 9.54 -25.73
CA GLU A 153 16.95 10.61 -26.57
C GLU A 153 16.28 11.89 -26.07
N ARG A 154 17.10 12.89 -25.72
CA ARG A 154 16.62 14.14 -25.13
C ARG A 154 15.59 14.77 -26.08
N GLY A 155 14.34 14.44 -25.87
CA GLY A 155 13.23 15.16 -26.43
C GLY A 155 13.25 16.62 -25.95
N SER A 156 12.63 17.51 -26.70
CA SER A 156 12.56 18.90 -26.30
C SER A 156 11.88 19.02 -24.93
N ILE A 157 12.17 20.07 -24.16
CA ILE A 157 11.49 20.40 -22.90
C ILE A 157 9.95 20.36 -23.04
N LEU A 158 9.43 20.69 -24.23
CA LEU A 158 8.01 20.62 -24.59
C LEU A 158 7.49 19.19 -24.66
N ASP A 159 8.30 18.22 -25.07
CA ASP A 159 7.90 16.81 -25.14
C ASP A 159 7.87 16.19 -23.74
N ILE A 160 8.77 16.63 -22.84
CA ILE A 160 8.75 16.29 -21.42
C ILE A 160 7.50 16.84 -20.75
N ILE A 161 7.16 18.11 -21.00
CA ILE A 161 5.97 18.76 -20.46
C ILE A 161 4.70 18.11 -21.02
N ARG A 162 4.62 17.82 -22.31
CA ARG A 162 3.48 17.13 -22.92
C ARG A 162 3.30 15.71 -22.40
N ALA A 163 4.38 14.96 -22.24
CA ALA A 163 4.34 13.60 -21.65
C ALA A 163 3.88 13.67 -20.19
N PHE A 164 4.37 14.65 -19.42
CA PHE A 164 3.97 14.84 -18.03
C PHE A 164 2.49 15.17 -17.88
N PHE A 165 1.95 16.07 -18.71
CA PHE A 165 0.53 16.48 -18.62
C PHE A 165 -0.43 15.49 -19.29
N ALA A 166 -0.04 14.85 -20.38
CA ALA A 166 -0.97 14.02 -21.15
C ALA A 166 -1.14 12.60 -20.61
N GLN A 167 -0.11 11.98 -20.06
CA GLN A 167 -0.19 10.58 -19.60
C GLN A 167 -0.47 10.43 -18.11
N ASN A 168 0.18 11.21 -17.25
CA ASN A 168 0.12 10.96 -15.82
C ASN A 168 -1.10 11.60 -15.13
N PHE A 169 -1.51 12.79 -15.53
CA PHE A 169 -2.58 13.50 -14.82
C PHE A 169 -3.97 12.96 -15.14
N ILE A 170 -4.23 12.61 -16.42
CA ILE A 170 -5.56 12.10 -16.84
C ILE A 170 -5.81 10.69 -16.32
N PHE A 171 -4.79 9.83 -16.34
CA PHE A 171 -4.93 8.47 -15.79
C PHE A 171 -5.05 8.49 -14.27
N ALA A 172 -4.19 9.23 -13.57
CA ALA A 172 -4.24 9.32 -12.11
C ALA A 172 -5.59 9.87 -11.60
N SER A 173 -6.17 10.86 -12.26
CA SER A 173 -7.45 11.43 -11.84
C SER A 173 -8.66 10.55 -12.18
N ALA A 174 -8.65 9.86 -13.32
CA ALA A 174 -9.74 8.98 -13.74
C ALA A 174 -9.66 7.57 -13.13
N ALA A 175 -8.49 7.19 -12.63
CA ALA A 175 -8.22 5.88 -12.04
C ALA A 175 -8.09 5.93 -10.50
N TYR A 176 -8.49 7.02 -9.87
CA TYR A 176 -8.44 7.23 -8.43
C TYR A 176 -9.84 7.24 -7.85
N ASP A 177 -10.05 6.39 -6.86
CA ASP A 177 -11.26 6.33 -6.05
C ASP A 177 -10.91 6.75 -4.62
N HIS A 178 -11.47 7.88 -4.19
CA HIS A 178 -11.17 8.47 -2.88
C HIS A 178 -11.75 7.62 -1.73
N GLU A 179 -12.93 7.07 -1.89
CA GLU A 179 -13.58 6.27 -0.86
C GLU A 179 -12.81 4.96 -0.62
N GLU A 180 -12.39 4.31 -1.69
CA GLU A 180 -11.58 3.10 -1.59
C GLU A 180 -10.18 3.39 -1.03
N HIS A 181 -9.59 4.53 -1.36
CA HIS A 181 -8.34 4.97 -0.74
C HIS A 181 -8.48 5.13 0.77
N LEU A 182 -9.53 5.80 1.24
CA LEU A 182 -9.83 5.94 2.67
C LEU A 182 -10.14 4.58 3.31
N SER A 183 -10.87 3.70 2.62
CA SER A 183 -11.14 2.33 3.07
C SER A 183 -9.85 1.52 3.25
N ALA A 184 -8.89 1.63 2.34
CA ALA A 184 -7.59 0.97 2.46
C ALA A 184 -6.81 1.50 3.68
N TRP A 185 -6.78 2.81 3.90
CA TRP A 185 -6.19 3.41 5.11
C TRP A 185 -6.81 2.86 6.39
N LYS A 186 -8.14 2.85 6.45
CA LYS A 186 -8.87 2.32 7.61
C LYS A 186 -8.49 0.87 7.89
N LYS A 187 -8.45 0.02 6.87
CA LYS A 187 -8.08 -1.39 7.02
C LYS A 187 -6.65 -1.60 7.52
N ILE A 188 -5.69 -0.76 7.12
CA ILE A 188 -4.31 -0.81 7.64
C ILE A 188 -4.28 -0.47 9.12
N MET A 189 -4.97 0.62 9.53
CA MET A 189 -5.02 1.05 10.93
C MET A 189 -5.77 0.04 11.81
N GLU A 190 -6.91 -0.48 11.34
CA GLU A 190 -7.68 -1.52 12.04
C GLU A 190 -6.84 -2.78 12.26
N ALA A 191 -6.11 -3.23 11.24
CA ALA A 191 -5.24 -4.40 11.36
C ALA A 191 -4.11 -4.15 12.37
N ALA A 192 -3.49 -2.98 12.36
CA ALA A 192 -2.47 -2.64 13.36
C ALA A 192 -3.02 -2.68 14.78
N GLU A 193 -4.18 -2.07 15.04
CA GLU A 193 -4.82 -2.07 16.35
C GLU A 193 -5.27 -3.47 16.80
N GLU A 194 -5.85 -4.25 15.90
CA GLU A 194 -6.32 -5.61 16.19
C GLU A 194 -5.17 -6.53 16.62
N HIS A 195 -4.05 -6.43 15.94
CA HIS A 195 -2.90 -7.29 16.20
C HIS A 195 -1.98 -6.81 17.31
N ASN A 196 -2.13 -5.58 17.80
CA ASN A 196 -1.31 -5.06 18.89
C ASN A 196 -1.63 -5.80 20.20
N ASP A 197 -0.61 -6.47 20.76
CA ASP A 197 -0.67 -7.20 22.04
C ASP A 197 0.46 -6.68 22.95
N PRO A 198 0.21 -5.62 23.75
CA PRO A 198 1.24 -4.98 24.58
C PRO A 198 1.98 -5.98 25.45
N GLY A 199 3.31 -5.95 25.41
CA GLY A 199 4.18 -6.86 26.14
C GLY A 199 4.52 -8.16 25.41
N LYS A 200 3.90 -8.44 24.26
CA LYS A 200 4.19 -9.62 23.44
C LYS A 200 4.48 -9.28 21.99
N PHE A 201 3.67 -8.42 21.38
CA PHE A 201 3.81 -8.03 19.99
C PHE A 201 3.36 -6.59 19.83
N THR A 202 4.25 -5.72 19.37
CA THR A 202 3.97 -4.30 19.17
C THR A 202 3.74 -3.99 17.72
N THR A 203 2.64 -3.30 17.41
CA THR A 203 2.34 -2.81 16.06
C THR A 203 2.44 -1.30 16.00
N PHE A 204 2.65 -0.77 14.79
CA PHE A 204 2.69 0.65 14.53
C PHE A 204 1.76 1.00 13.38
N ASN A 205 0.97 2.06 13.54
CA ASN A 205 0.28 2.70 12.44
C ASN A 205 1.29 3.49 11.61
N ALA A 206 1.56 3.04 10.40
CA ALA A 206 2.64 3.57 9.58
C ALA A 206 2.28 3.56 8.08
N TYR A 207 3.10 4.26 7.29
CA TYR A 207 3.02 4.27 5.83
C TYR A 207 4.36 4.69 5.25
N GLU A 208 4.60 4.35 3.99
CA GLU A 208 5.75 4.86 3.27
C GLU A 208 5.41 6.17 2.56
N TRP A 209 6.19 7.19 2.87
CA TRP A 209 6.11 8.47 2.19
C TRP A 209 6.86 8.43 0.86
N THR A 210 6.13 8.52 -0.25
CA THR A 210 6.72 8.51 -1.58
C THR A 210 6.94 9.93 -2.07
N VAL A 211 8.19 10.35 -2.19
CA VAL A 211 8.55 11.64 -2.80
C VAL A 211 8.77 11.44 -4.29
N ARG A 212 8.09 12.23 -5.12
CA ARG A 212 8.46 12.40 -6.52
C ARG A 212 9.49 13.53 -6.61
N ASN A 213 10.70 13.20 -7.00
CA ASN A 213 11.72 14.18 -7.38
C ASN A 213 11.47 14.69 -8.79
#